data_e9bedb7aeba422adac937ce5f9162127
#
_entry.id   e9bedb7aeba422adac937ce5f9162127
#
_cell.length_a   1.000
_cell.length_b   1.000
_cell.length_c   1.000
_cell.angle_alpha   90.00
_cell.angle_beta   90.00
_cell.angle_gamma   90.00
#
_symmetry.space_group_name_H-M   'P 1'
#
loop_
_entity.id
_entity.type
_entity.pdbx_description
1 polymer ?
#
loop_
_entity_poly.entity_id
_entity_poly.type
_entity_poly.pdbx_seq_one_letter_code
_entity_poly.pdbx_strand_id
1 'polypeptide(L)'
;PETIGFVGCGPINAAIAQFLAVTWPNVRRFMAFDLSRARADVFGEALLAYRPGATFTVAANIEDLRGECPMVAFATTAIEPYVDNLDACQAGATLLHVSLRDLSAGAILSSHNIVDDLDHVNRAATSIQLASDRAGNTDFVHGSLGDILLGNVPLPLRDERRMIFSPFGLGVLDLAVADLVHKETVKDLSLIHICLFFI
;
A
#
# COMPACT_ATOMS: atom_id res chain seq x y z
N PRO A 1 11.97 0.66 8.20
CA PRO A 1 12.79 0.36 7.02
C PRO A 1 13.74 1.52 6.70
N GLU A 2 14.88 1.23 6.08
CA GLU A 2 15.79 2.27 5.58
C GLU A 2 15.50 2.64 4.12
N THR A 3 14.93 1.71 3.38
CA THR A 3 14.57 1.85 1.97
C THR A 3 13.12 1.46 1.76
N ILE A 4 12.41 2.21 0.93
CA ILE A 4 11.02 1.92 0.52
C ILE A 4 10.96 1.85 -1.00
N GLY A 5 10.28 0.81 -1.49
CA GLY A 5 10.03 0.59 -2.91
C GLY A 5 8.59 0.90 -3.30
N PHE A 6 8.40 1.40 -4.53
CA PHE A 6 7.09 1.66 -5.14
C PHE A 6 7.00 0.95 -6.49
N VAL A 7 6.00 0.11 -6.66
CA VAL A 7 5.66 -0.51 -7.94
C VAL A 7 4.39 0.16 -8.47
N GLY A 8 4.54 0.82 -9.63
CA GLY A 8 3.55 1.75 -10.19
C GLY A 8 3.74 3.18 -9.66
N CYS A 9 4.03 4.11 -10.56
CA CYS A 9 4.31 5.52 -10.24
C CYS A 9 3.09 6.41 -10.51
N GLY A 10 1.92 5.93 -10.09
CA GLY A 10 0.64 6.63 -10.20
C GLY A 10 0.30 7.50 -8.98
N PRO A 11 -0.88 8.17 -9.00
CA PRO A 11 -1.31 9.08 -7.94
C PRO A 11 -1.45 8.42 -6.57
N ILE A 12 -1.82 7.12 -6.51
CA ILE A 12 -1.96 6.40 -5.25
C ILE A 12 -0.60 6.27 -4.56
N ASN A 13 0.44 5.77 -5.27
CA ASN A 13 1.78 5.68 -4.70
C ASN A 13 2.38 7.07 -4.41
N ALA A 14 2.03 8.10 -5.17
CA ALA A 14 2.44 9.47 -4.86
C ALA A 14 1.84 9.95 -3.51
N ALA A 15 0.58 9.66 -3.24
CA ALA A 15 -0.04 9.94 -1.94
C ALA A 15 0.58 9.11 -0.82
N ILE A 16 0.83 7.81 -1.03
CA ILE A 16 1.52 6.94 -0.07
C ILE A 16 2.89 7.51 0.27
N ALA A 17 3.67 7.93 -0.74
CA ALA A 17 4.98 8.53 -0.54
C ALA A 17 4.93 9.80 0.33
N GLN A 18 3.89 10.64 0.15
CA GLN A 18 3.68 11.83 0.98
C GLN A 18 3.37 11.45 2.44
N PHE A 19 2.48 10.49 2.69
CA PHE A 19 2.20 10.01 4.05
C PHE A 19 3.43 9.41 4.71
N LEU A 20 4.21 8.60 4.00
CA LEU A 20 5.44 8.01 4.50
C LEU A 20 6.52 9.07 4.79
N ALA A 21 6.53 10.16 4.04
CA ALA A 21 7.43 11.28 4.31
C ALA A 21 7.18 11.93 5.68
N VAL A 22 5.94 11.94 6.14
CA VAL A 22 5.55 12.50 7.45
C VAL A 22 5.69 11.47 8.56
N THR A 23 5.19 10.24 8.33
CA THR A 23 5.13 9.19 9.37
C THR A 23 6.49 8.54 9.65
N TRP A 24 7.36 8.47 8.64
CA TRP A 24 8.70 7.88 8.75
C TRP A 24 9.80 8.85 8.30
N PRO A 25 10.06 9.90 9.09
CA PRO A 25 11.00 10.96 8.71
C PRO A 25 12.46 10.47 8.56
N ASN A 26 12.79 9.30 9.05
CA ASN A 26 14.15 8.73 8.98
C ASN A 26 14.43 7.93 7.71
N VAL A 27 13.41 7.60 6.92
CA VAL A 27 13.63 6.93 5.61
C VAL A 27 14.25 7.91 4.63
N ARG A 28 15.37 7.50 4.03
CA ARG A 28 16.19 8.34 3.15
C ARG A 28 16.40 7.76 1.77
N ARG A 29 16.10 6.49 1.57
CA ARG A 29 16.27 5.83 0.28
C ARG A 29 14.92 5.38 -0.26
N PHE A 30 14.67 5.71 -1.51
CA PHE A 30 13.46 5.34 -2.20
C PHE A 30 13.79 4.73 -3.56
N MET A 31 13.07 3.69 -3.92
CA MET A 31 13.16 3.06 -5.24
C MET A 31 11.78 3.00 -5.88
N ALA A 32 11.71 3.10 -7.19
CA ALA A 32 10.46 2.88 -7.89
C ALA A 32 10.67 2.08 -9.17
N PHE A 33 9.62 1.37 -9.56
CA PHE A 33 9.50 0.72 -10.85
C PHE A 33 8.15 1.06 -11.48
N ASP A 34 8.16 1.42 -12.74
CA ASP A 34 6.97 1.59 -13.58
C ASP A 34 7.29 1.11 -15.00
N LEU A 35 6.31 0.61 -15.73
CA LEU A 35 6.46 0.24 -17.15
C LEU A 35 6.87 1.45 -18.01
N SER A 36 6.53 2.67 -17.57
CA SER A 36 6.99 3.92 -18.17
C SER A 36 8.11 4.53 -17.35
N ARG A 37 9.35 4.47 -17.87
CA ARG A 37 10.50 5.12 -17.26
C ARG A 37 10.25 6.61 -16.99
N ALA A 38 9.61 7.30 -17.92
CA ALA A 38 9.30 8.72 -17.76
C ALA A 38 8.36 9.00 -16.57
N ARG A 39 7.38 8.11 -16.29
CA ARG A 39 6.55 8.24 -15.09
C ARG A 39 7.33 8.01 -13.81
N ALA A 40 8.25 7.05 -13.82
CA ALA A 40 9.11 6.80 -12.67
C ALA A 40 10.03 7.98 -12.38
N ASP A 41 10.58 8.62 -13.41
CA ASP A 41 11.45 9.81 -13.27
C ASP A 41 10.65 10.98 -12.68
N VAL A 42 9.45 11.30 -13.20
CA VAL A 42 8.57 12.37 -12.67
C VAL A 42 8.15 12.08 -11.22
N PHE A 43 7.84 10.82 -10.90
CA PHE A 43 7.51 10.40 -9.54
C PHE A 43 8.68 10.67 -8.58
N GLY A 44 9.91 10.34 -9.00
CA GLY A 44 11.12 10.58 -8.22
C GLY A 44 11.37 12.07 -7.98
N GLU A 45 11.24 12.91 -8.99
CA GLU A 45 11.36 14.37 -8.88
C GLU A 45 10.36 14.93 -7.85
N ALA A 46 9.10 14.52 -7.96
CA ALA A 46 8.05 14.94 -7.02
C ALA A 46 8.35 14.47 -5.58
N LEU A 47 8.81 13.23 -5.41
CA LEU A 47 9.16 12.68 -4.09
C LEU A 47 10.31 13.47 -3.47
N LEU A 48 11.37 13.75 -4.21
CA LEU A 48 12.53 14.47 -3.72
C LEU A 48 12.21 15.93 -3.37
N ALA A 49 11.19 16.53 -3.99
CA ALA A 49 10.75 17.89 -3.68
C ALA A 49 10.24 18.02 -2.23
N TYR A 50 9.52 17.02 -1.71
CA TYR A 50 9.07 17.04 -0.29
C TYR A 50 9.93 16.20 0.64
N ARG A 51 11.00 15.58 0.13
CA ARG A 51 12.01 14.84 0.93
C ARG A 51 13.43 15.31 0.64
N PRO A 52 13.77 16.56 0.95
CA PRO A 52 15.13 17.05 0.74
C PRO A 52 16.15 16.17 1.48
N GLY A 53 17.22 15.82 0.78
CA GLY A 53 18.29 14.97 1.32
C GLY A 53 18.00 13.45 1.27
N ALA A 54 16.88 13.02 0.68
CA ALA A 54 16.66 11.63 0.31
C ALA A 54 17.35 11.31 -1.04
N THR A 55 17.52 10.02 -1.30
CA THR A 55 17.94 9.50 -2.61
C THR A 55 16.81 8.72 -3.27
N PHE A 56 16.75 8.78 -4.58
CA PHE A 56 15.77 8.06 -5.37
C PHE A 56 16.45 7.33 -6.53
N THR A 57 16.03 6.09 -6.76
CA THR A 57 16.54 5.24 -7.83
C THR A 57 15.38 4.60 -8.58
N VAL A 58 15.40 4.63 -9.90
CA VAL A 58 14.48 3.84 -10.73
C VAL A 58 15.10 2.46 -10.91
N ALA A 59 14.43 1.43 -10.43
CA ALA A 59 14.86 0.04 -10.55
C ALA A 59 14.79 -0.43 -12.01
N ALA A 60 15.71 -1.31 -12.39
CA ALA A 60 15.72 -1.90 -13.71
C ALA A 60 14.58 -2.91 -13.92
N ASN A 61 14.19 -3.61 -12.84
CA ASN A 61 13.10 -4.57 -12.81
C ASN A 61 12.49 -4.63 -11.39
N ILE A 62 11.39 -5.36 -11.25
CA ILE A 62 10.65 -5.48 -9.98
C ILE A 62 11.42 -6.36 -8.98
N GLU A 63 12.14 -7.36 -9.45
CA GLU A 63 12.91 -8.30 -8.64
C GLU A 63 14.01 -7.57 -7.86
N ASP A 64 14.78 -6.73 -8.52
CA ASP A 64 15.82 -5.91 -7.88
C ASP A 64 15.20 -4.99 -6.82
N LEU A 65 14.10 -4.32 -7.15
CA LEU A 65 13.39 -3.45 -6.20
C LEU A 65 12.94 -4.23 -4.95
N ARG A 66 12.32 -5.40 -5.14
CA ARG A 66 11.84 -6.23 -4.02
C ARG A 66 12.98 -6.78 -3.17
N GLY A 67 14.14 -7.05 -3.78
CA GLY A 67 15.34 -7.53 -3.09
C GLY A 67 15.98 -6.46 -2.22
N GLU A 68 15.95 -5.20 -2.64
CA GLU A 68 16.58 -4.10 -1.93
C GLU A 68 15.67 -3.40 -0.91
N CYS A 69 14.34 -3.52 -1.06
CA CYS A 69 13.39 -2.79 -0.25
C CYS A 69 12.68 -3.69 0.77
N PRO A 70 12.92 -3.52 2.07
CA PRO A 70 12.19 -4.26 3.12
C PRO A 70 10.71 -3.86 3.23
N MET A 71 10.29 -2.78 2.55
CA MET A 71 8.90 -2.41 2.37
C MET A 71 8.66 -2.01 0.92
N VAL A 72 7.60 -2.56 0.32
CA VAL A 72 7.22 -2.28 -1.07
C VAL A 72 5.72 -1.97 -1.15
N ALA A 73 5.38 -0.84 -1.77
CA ALA A 73 3.99 -0.49 -2.07
C ALA A 73 3.67 -0.81 -3.54
N PHE A 74 2.64 -1.62 -3.75
CA PHE A 74 2.09 -1.96 -5.06
C PHE A 74 0.80 -1.15 -5.28
N ALA A 75 0.79 -0.30 -6.28
CA ALA A 75 -0.38 0.46 -6.71
C ALA A 75 -0.40 0.57 -8.23
N THR A 76 -0.67 -0.55 -8.90
CA THR A 76 -0.71 -0.69 -10.35
C THR A 76 -2.15 -0.87 -10.86
N THR A 77 -2.31 -0.92 -12.17
CA THR A 77 -3.57 -1.23 -12.85
C THR A 77 -3.55 -2.62 -13.49
N ALA A 78 -2.77 -3.54 -12.93
CA ALA A 78 -2.67 -4.90 -13.45
C ALA A 78 -4.03 -5.60 -13.43
N ILE A 79 -4.37 -6.27 -14.54
CA ILE A 79 -5.61 -7.04 -14.69
C ILE A 79 -5.42 -8.52 -14.36
N GLU A 80 -4.17 -8.99 -14.35
CA GLU A 80 -3.75 -10.35 -14.01
C GLU A 80 -2.52 -10.31 -13.11
N PRO A 81 -2.34 -11.31 -12.20
CA PRO A 81 -1.15 -11.41 -11.38
C PRO A 81 0.11 -11.59 -12.23
N TYR A 82 1.18 -10.89 -11.87
CA TYR A 82 2.48 -10.97 -12.52
C TYR A 82 3.63 -11.22 -11.54
N VAL A 83 3.36 -11.18 -10.23
CA VAL A 83 4.30 -11.56 -9.18
C VAL A 83 3.95 -12.96 -8.69
N ASP A 84 4.62 -13.98 -9.24
CA ASP A 84 4.29 -15.39 -8.98
C ASP A 84 4.71 -15.86 -7.59
N ASN A 85 5.84 -15.37 -7.08
CA ASN A 85 6.39 -15.71 -5.77
C ASN A 85 7.09 -14.49 -5.15
N LEU A 86 7.47 -14.63 -3.88
CA LEU A 86 8.13 -13.58 -3.12
C LEU A 86 9.60 -13.90 -2.78
N ASP A 87 10.23 -14.82 -3.52
CA ASP A 87 11.59 -15.26 -3.25
C ASP A 87 12.62 -14.13 -3.32
N ALA A 88 12.40 -13.18 -4.23
CA ALA A 88 13.22 -11.97 -4.34
C ALA A 88 13.08 -11.03 -3.14
N CYS A 89 11.97 -11.09 -2.37
CA CYS A 89 11.79 -10.21 -1.22
C CYS A 89 12.65 -10.65 -0.04
N GLN A 90 13.15 -9.69 0.73
CA GLN A 90 13.84 -9.97 1.97
C GLN A 90 12.96 -10.76 2.94
N ALA A 91 13.56 -11.58 3.82
CA ALA A 91 12.84 -12.24 4.90
C ALA A 91 12.14 -11.18 5.78
N GLY A 92 10.88 -11.42 6.12
CA GLY A 92 10.07 -10.49 6.92
C GLY A 92 9.73 -9.15 6.24
N ALA A 93 9.93 -9.02 4.91
CA ALA A 93 9.54 -7.82 4.18
C ALA A 93 8.03 -7.57 4.26
N THR A 94 7.65 -6.30 4.22
CA THR A 94 6.24 -5.87 4.24
C THR A 94 5.82 -5.35 2.86
N LEU A 95 4.72 -5.88 2.34
CA LEU A 95 4.13 -5.46 1.08
C LEU A 95 2.79 -4.74 1.34
N LEU A 96 2.70 -3.48 0.95
CA LEU A 96 1.46 -2.71 0.90
C LEU A 96 0.81 -2.97 -0.46
N HIS A 97 -0.05 -3.97 -0.54
CA HIS A 97 -0.68 -4.42 -1.77
C HIS A 97 -2.01 -3.67 -1.98
N VAL A 98 -1.91 -2.40 -2.39
CA VAL A 98 -3.05 -1.49 -2.57
C VAL A 98 -3.75 -1.71 -3.89
N SER A 99 -3.07 -2.23 -4.90
CA SER A 99 -3.66 -2.71 -6.14
C SER A 99 -4.34 -4.07 -5.96
N LEU A 100 -5.21 -4.44 -6.89
CA LEU A 100 -6.09 -5.59 -6.71
C LEU A 100 -5.43 -6.94 -7.01
N ARG A 101 -4.49 -7.00 -8.00
CA ARG A 101 -4.12 -8.28 -8.64
C ARG A 101 -2.65 -8.44 -8.99
N ASP A 102 -1.74 -7.74 -8.35
CA ASP A 102 -0.32 -7.87 -8.68
C ASP A 102 0.27 -9.21 -8.25
N LEU A 103 -0.22 -9.75 -7.12
CA LEU A 103 0.32 -10.94 -6.49
C LEU A 103 -0.48 -12.18 -6.86
N SER A 104 0.20 -13.28 -7.18
CA SER A 104 -0.44 -14.57 -7.45
C SER A 104 -1.05 -15.17 -6.18
N ALA A 105 -1.97 -16.12 -6.36
CA ALA A 105 -2.50 -16.91 -5.24
C ALA A 105 -1.37 -17.63 -4.46
N GLY A 106 -0.30 -18.07 -5.14
CA GLY A 106 0.86 -18.70 -4.50
C GLY A 106 1.61 -17.73 -3.58
N ALA A 107 1.84 -16.52 -4.04
CA ALA A 107 2.48 -15.44 -3.25
C ALA A 107 1.65 -15.11 -2.00
N ILE A 108 0.34 -14.99 -2.14
CA ILE A 108 -0.58 -14.76 -1.00
C ILE A 108 -0.53 -15.91 0.00
N LEU A 109 -0.72 -17.16 -0.45
CA LEU A 109 -0.77 -18.32 0.44
C LEU A 109 0.53 -18.62 1.19
N SER A 110 1.67 -18.13 0.70
CA SER A 110 2.99 -18.28 1.36
C SER A 110 3.32 -17.20 2.38
N SER A 111 2.41 -16.26 2.64
CA SER A 111 2.66 -15.04 3.42
C SER A 111 1.74 -14.89 4.62
N HIS A 112 2.05 -13.96 5.50
CA HIS A 112 1.10 -13.44 6.48
C HIS A 112 0.21 -12.39 5.82
N ASN A 113 -1.11 -12.63 5.76
CA ASN A 113 -2.02 -11.74 5.07
C ASN A 113 -2.88 -10.97 6.08
N ILE A 114 -2.87 -9.65 5.98
CA ILE A 114 -3.72 -8.72 6.72
C ILE A 114 -4.58 -7.99 5.68
N VAL A 115 -5.86 -7.80 5.98
CA VAL A 115 -6.81 -7.10 5.10
C VAL A 115 -7.45 -5.94 5.85
N ASP A 116 -8.19 -5.10 5.16
CA ASP A 116 -9.06 -4.11 5.81
C ASP A 116 -10.39 -4.74 6.25
N ASP A 117 -11.01 -5.52 5.36
CA ASP A 117 -12.24 -6.28 5.61
C ASP A 117 -12.27 -7.51 4.72
N LEU A 118 -12.52 -8.69 5.30
CA LEU A 118 -12.45 -9.95 4.57
C LEU A 118 -13.57 -10.09 3.54
N ASP A 119 -14.77 -9.65 3.87
CA ASP A 119 -15.92 -9.75 2.97
C ASP A 119 -15.78 -8.80 1.78
N HIS A 120 -15.12 -7.67 1.97
CA HIS A 120 -14.87 -6.71 0.90
C HIS A 120 -13.72 -7.14 -0.01
N VAL A 121 -12.61 -7.59 0.56
CA VAL A 121 -11.42 -7.96 -0.25
C VAL A 121 -11.61 -9.27 -1.01
N ASN A 122 -12.48 -10.16 -0.52
CA ASN A 122 -12.77 -11.46 -1.16
C ASN A 122 -13.77 -11.34 -2.33
N ARG A 123 -13.58 -10.33 -3.18
CA ARG A 123 -14.44 -9.97 -4.32
C ARG A 123 -13.61 -9.47 -5.51
N ALA A 124 -14.25 -9.27 -6.64
CA ALA A 124 -13.70 -8.60 -7.82
C ALA A 124 -12.41 -9.24 -8.38
N ALA A 125 -12.23 -10.53 -8.18
CA ALA A 125 -11.03 -11.29 -8.58
C ALA A 125 -9.73 -10.66 -8.02
N THR A 126 -9.75 -10.20 -6.77
CA THR A 126 -8.54 -9.75 -6.08
C THR A 126 -7.56 -10.90 -5.88
N SER A 127 -6.29 -10.61 -5.60
CA SER A 127 -5.30 -11.64 -5.25
C SER A 127 -5.76 -12.48 -4.04
N ILE A 128 -6.45 -11.88 -3.07
CA ILE A 128 -7.02 -12.60 -1.90
C ILE A 128 -8.12 -13.54 -2.35
N GLN A 129 -9.06 -13.11 -3.21
CA GLN A 129 -10.10 -13.99 -3.74
C GLN A 129 -9.51 -15.15 -4.54
N LEU A 130 -8.54 -14.87 -5.43
CA LEU A 130 -7.87 -15.92 -6.19
C LEU A 130 -7.16 -16.95 -5.29
N ALA A 131 -6.60 -16.50 -4.17
CA ALA A 131 -6.01 -17.38 -3.17
C ALA A 131 -7.09 -18.19 -2.42
N SER A 132 -8.20 -17.58 -2.06
CA SER A 132 -9.36 -18.23 -1.43
C SER A 132 -9.96 -19.31 -2.33
N ASP A 133 -10.16 -19.00 -3.61
CA ASP A 133 -10.67 -19.97 -4.60
C ASP A 133 -9.71 -21.17 -4.75
N ARG A 134 -8.41 -20.93 -4.74
CA ARG A 134 -7.39 -21.99 -4.81
C ARG A 134 -7.30 -22.83 -3.54
N ALA A 135 -7.41 -22.21 -2.36
CA ALA A 135 -7.32 -22.88 -1.06
C ALA A 135 -8.63 -23.55 -0.64
N GLY A 136 -9.77 -23.09 -1.17
CA GLY A 136 -11.11 -23.49 -0.75
C GLY A 136 -11.54 -22.93 0.61
N ASN A 137 -10.78 -21.98 1.18
CA ASN A 137 -11.07 -21.32 2.46
C ASN A 137 -10.32 -19.99 2.54
N THR A 138 -10.50 -19.26 3.65
CA THR A 138 -9.84 -17.97 3.96
C THR A 138 -8.90 -18.05 5.17
N ASP A 139 -8.55 -19.24 5.65
CA ASP A 139 -7.74 -19.45 6.87
C ASP A 139 -6.31 -18.88 6.77
N PHE A 140 -5.86 -18.57 5.55
CA PHE A 140 -4.58 -17.90 5.30
C PHE A 140 -4.62 -16.39 5.61
N VAL A 141 -5.79 -15.80 5.84
CA VAL A 141 -5.94 -14.40 6.26
C VAL A 141 -5.82 -14.35 7.78
N HIS A 142 -4.82 -13.63 8.26
CA HIS A 142 -4.52 -13.55 9.69
C HIS A 142 -5.60 -12.74 10.45
N GLY A 143 -6.12 -11.71 9.83
CA GLY A 143 -7.18 -10.86 10.40
C GLY A 143 -7.32 -9.52 9.68
N SER A 144 -8.23 -8.71 10.17
CA SER A 144 -8.38 -7.34 9.70
C SER A 144 -7.42 -6.38 10.43
N LEU A 145 -7.00 -5.33 9.74
CA LEU A 145 -6.19 -4.27 10.36
C LEU A 145 -6.95 -3.64 11.56
N GLY A 146 -8.27 -3.49 11.44
CA GLY A 146 -9.12 -2.97 12.51
C GLY A 146 -9.06 -3.83 13.78
N ASP A 147 -9.19 -5.15 13.64
CA ASP A 147 -9.11 -6.08 14.78
C ASP A 147 -7.73 -6.09 15.43
N ILE A 148 -6.67 -5.98 14.63
CA ILE A 148 -5.30 -5.88 15.14
C ILE A 148 -5.11 -4.58 15.94
N LEU A 149 -5.59 -3.44 15.42
CA LEU A 149 -5.49 -2.15 16.11
C LEU A 149 -6.31 -2.10 17.41
N LEU A 150 -7.44 -2.81 17.47
CA LEU A 150 -8.27 -2.95 18.67
C LEU A 150 -7.72 -3.99 19.66
N GLY A 151 -6.70 -4.76 19.28
CA GLY A 151 -6.13 -5.82 20.12
C GLY A 151 -6.96 -7.11 20.17
N ASN A 152 -7.97 -7.25 19.31
CA ASN A 152 -8.79 -8.47 19.19
C ASN A 152 -7.98 -9.61 18.54
N VAL A 153 -7.08 -9.28 17.64
CA VAL A 153 -6.19 -10.22 16.95
C VAL A 153 -4.75 -9.74 17.15
N PRO A 154 -3.81 -10.60 17.61
CA PRO A 154 -2.42 -10.23 17.74
C PRO A 154 -1.78 -9.99 16.36
N LEU A 155 -0.72 -9.19 16.29
CA LEU A 155 0.10 -9.11 15.07
C LEU A 155 0.66 -10.49 14.74
N PRO A 156 0.82 -10.84 13.44
CA PRO A 156 1.53 -12.05 13.05
C PRO A 156 2.93 -12.10 13.68
N LEU A 157 3.39 -13.30 14.00
CA LEU A 157 4.76 -13.50 14.47
C LEU A 157 5.74 -12.95 13.43
N ARG A 158 6.80 -12.31 13.90
CA ARG A 158 7.93 -11.91 13.04
C ARG A 158 8.78 -13.15 12.78
N ASP A 159 8.49 -13.81 11.68
CA ASP A 159 9.27 -14.92 11.12
C ASP A 159 9.85 -14.51 9.75
N GLU A 160 10.34 -15.48 8.98
CA GLU A 160 10.90 -15.23 7.64
C GLU A 160 9.83 -14.97 6.57
N ARG A 161 8.54 -15.24 6.86
CA ARG A 161 7.45 -14.98 5.91
C ARG A 161 7.26 -13.50 5.70
N ARG A 162 6.86 -13.14 4.52
CA ARG A 162 6.53 -11.76 4.14
C ARG A 162 5.17 -11.42 4.70
N MET A 163 5.00 -10.16 5.09
CA MET A 163 3.72 -9.63 5.53
C MET A 163 3.08 -8.88 4.37
N ILE A 164 1.85 -9.21 4.02
CA ILE A 164 1.08 -8.54 2.97
C ILE A 164 -0.12 -7.87 3.62
N PHE A 165 -0.26 -6.57 3.40
CA PHE A 165 -1.48 -5.82 3.70
C PHE A 165 -2.21 -5.53 2.41
N SER A 166 -3.40 -6.11 2.23
CA SER A 166 -4.24 -5.97 1.04
C SER A 166 -5.55 -5.26 1.39
N PRO A 167 -5.58 -3.92 1.39
CA PRO A 167 -6.83 -3.19 1.55
C PRO A 167 -7.63 -3.20 0.24
N PHE A 168 -8.95 -3.33 0.34
CA PHE A 168 -9.86 -3.14 -0.79
C PHE A 168 -10.42 -1.71 -0.81
N GLY A 169 -10.48 -1.09 0.36
CA GLY A 169 -11.09 0.22 0.59
C GLY A 169 -12.47 0.11 1.25
N LEU A 170 -12.68 0.92 2.27
CA LEU A 170 -13.90 0.97 3.04
C LEU A 170 -14.49 2.38 3.00
N GLY A 171 -15.71 2.54 2.52
CA GLY A 171 -16.40 3.84 2.46
C GLY A 171 -16.53 4.52 3.83
N VAL A 172 -16.50 3.75 4.93
CA VAL A 172 -16.48 4.32 6.28
C VAL A 172 -15.21 5.16 6.56
N LEU A 173 -14.09 4.84 5.90
CA LEU A 173 -12.86 5.62 6.03
C LEU A 173 -12.99 6.99 5.36
N ASP A 174 -13.69 7.05 4.22
CA ASP A 174 -13.98 8.33 3.54
C ASP A 174 -14.86 9.21 4.42
N LEU A 175 -15.88 8.62 5.08
CA LEU A 175 -16.72 9.34 6.04
C LEU A 175 -15.94 9.83 7.25
N ALA A 176 -15.02 9.04 7.79
CA ALA A 176 -14.17 9.42 8.91
C ALA A 176 -13.24 10.59 8.55
N VAL A 177 -12.66 10.57 7.35
CA VAL A 177 -11.82 11.67 6.84
C VAL A 177 -12.66 12.91 6.58
N ALA A 178 -13.86 12.77 5.99
CA ALA A 178 -14.77 13.89 5.76
C ALA A 178 -15.22 14.54 7.08
N ASP A 179 -15.53 13.75 8.10
CA ASP A 179 -15.87 14.25 9.45
C ASP A 179 -14.69 15.00 10.09
N LEU A 180 -13.47 14.47 9.98
CA LEU A 180 -12.27 15.14 10.45
C LEU A 180 -12.07 16.50 9.76
N VAL A 181 -12.12 16.51 8.42
CA VAL A 181 -11.99 17.76 7.64
C VAL A 181 -13.09 18.75 8.02
N HIS A 182 -14.33 18.30 8.15
CA HIS A 182 -15.44 19.14 8.55
C HIS A 182 -15.19 19.78 9.94
N LYS A 183 -14.80 18.98 10.94
CA LYS A 183 -14.51 19.45 12.29
C LYS A 183 -13.38 20.48 12.32
N GLU A 184 -12.31 20.28 11.57
CA GLU A 184 -11.20 21.23 11.51
C GLU A 184 -11.61 22.53 10.76
N THR A 185 -12.34 22.41 9.64
CA THR A 185 -12.79 23.58 8.87
C THR A 185 -13.77 24.45 9.65
N VAL A 186 -14.67 23.85 10.46
CA VAL A 186 -15.61 24.60 11.31
C VAL A 186 -14.88 25.38 12.39
N LYS A 187 -13.77 24.86 12.95
CA LYS A 187 -12.96 25.58 13.93
C LYS A 187 -12.33 26.85 13.33
N ASP A 188 -11.92 26.80 12.07
CA ASP A 188 -11.25 27.92 11.41
C ASP A 188 -12.21 28.96 10.81
N LEU A 189 -13.55 28.80 10.96
CA LEU A 189 -14.59 29.68 10.39
C LEU A 189 -14.50 29.90 8.86
N SER A 190 -13.66 29.13 8.17
CA SER A 190 -13.42 29.32 6.72
C SER A 190 -14.59 28.84 5.84
N LEU A 191 -15.55 28.09 6.38
CA LEU A 191 -16.76 27.64 5.67
C LEU A 191 -17.67 28.78 5.25
N ILE A 192 -17.63 29.95 5.91
CA ILE A 192 -18.45 31.14 5.57
C ILE A 192 -18.11 31.62 4.16
N HIS A 193 -16.87 31.48 3.72
CA HIS A 193 -16.43 31.91 2.39
C HIS A 193 -16.86 30.96 1.26
N ILE A 194 -17.05 29.66 1.55
CA ILE A 194 -17.48 28.68 0.54
C ILE A 194 -18.96 28.84 0.19
N CYS A 195 -19.82 29.17 1.16
CA CYS A 195 -21.25 29.40 0.92
C CYS A 195 -21.55 30.66 0.12
N LEU A 196 -20.67 31.65 0.10
CA LEU A 196 -20.88 32.90 -0.63
C LEU A 196 -20.56 32.84 -2.14
N PHE A 197 -19.93 31.76 -2.61
CA PHE A 197 -19.60 31.56 -4.03
C PHE A 197 -20.63 30.69 -4.80
N PHE A 198 -21.70 30.23 -4.14
CA PHE A 198 -22.74 29.38 -4.74
C PHE A 198 -24.16 30.02 -4.68
N ILE A 199 -24.25 31.31 -4.52
CA ILE A 199 -25.52 32.06 -4.66
C ILE A 199 -25.46 33.01 -5.86
#